data_994dc2f3cb1e49af3de78671054116d2
#
_entry.id   994dc2f3cb1e49af3de78671054116d2
#
_cell.length_a   1.000
_cell.length_b   1.000
_cell.length_c   1.000
_cell.angle_alpha   90.00
_cell.angle_beta   90.00
_cell.angle_gamma   90.00
#
_symmetry.space_group_name_H-M   'P 1'
#
loop_
_entity.id
_entity.type
_entity.pdbx_description
1 polymer ?
#
loop_
_entity_poly.entity_id
_entity_poly.type
_entity_poly.pdbx_seq_one_letter_code
_entity_poly.pdbx_strand_id
1 'polypeptide(L)'
;MNYKFDGDKVFFTSDTHFYHANIINFCGRPFKNVEVMNETLIANWNSVVGPDDIVFHLGDFCLGGSAEWTNILNRLNGKIYLIVGNHDIKNLRQGYYSRFEHIAMQMHIEVDMQKIYLNHCPFLCYGGAYRDTWQLFGHVHTSKQNTGIDAPRLHMLFPTQYDVGVDNNNFTPVSFEQVKRIIERQVEQSKK
;
A
#
# COMPACT_ATOMS: atom_id res chain seq x y z
N MET A 1 5.83 -15.76 -13.61
CA MET A 1 4.82 -16.48 -12.81
C MET A 1 3.55 -15.63 -12.84
N ASN A 2 2.40 -16.19 -13.19
CA ASN A 2 1.14 -15.44 -13.11
C ASN A 2 0.53 -15.72 -11.73
N TYR A 3 0.62 -14.74 -10.85
CA TYR A 3 -0.05 -14.81 -9.55
C TYR A 3 -1.53 -14.44 -9.76
N LYS A 4 -2.44 -15.39 -9.49
CA LYS A 4 -3.89 -15.19 -9.58
C LYS A 4 -4.53 -15.29 -8.21
N PHE A 5 -5.43 -14.38 -7.91
CA PHE A 5 -6.10 -14.27 -6.62
C PHE A 5 -7.61 -14.06 -6.78
N ASP A 6 -8.36 -14.46 -5.76
CA ASP A 6 -9.78 -14.21 -5.59
C ASP A 6 -9.99 -12.83 -4.94
N GLY A 7 -10.75 -11.97 -5.59
CA GLY A 7 -10.90 -10.58 -5.18
C GLY A 7 -11.56 -10.39 -3.82
N ASP A 8 -12.42 -11.31 -3.41
CA ASP A 8 -13.11 -11.23 -2.10
C ASP A 8 -12.14 -11.29 -0.91
N LYS A 9 -10.91 -11.78 -1.12
CA LYS A 9 -9.89 -11.98 -0.08
C LYS A 9 -8.66 -11.09 -0.25
N VAL A 10 -8.69 -10.12 -1.15
CA VAL A 10 -7.51 -9.31 -1.47
C VAL A 10 -7.66 -7.89 -0.95
N PHE A 11 -6.65 -7.46 -0.22
CA PHE A 11 -6.50 -6.10 0.30
C PHE A 11 -5.18 -5.49 -0.15
N PHE A 12 -5.14 -4.16 -0.22
CA PHE A 12 -3.96 -3.38 -0.56
C PHE A 12 -3.73 -2.29 0.48
N THR A 13 -2.47 -1.97 0.75
CA THR A 13 -2.08 -0.84 1.58
C THR A 13 -0.64 -0.46 1.29
N SER A 14 -0.18 0.69 1.76
CA SER A 14 1.19 1.16 1.67
C SER A 14 1.48 2.20 2.75
N ASP A 15 2.77 2.49 2.95
CA ASP A 15 3.23 3.63 3.74
C ASP A 15 2.72 3.65 5.18
N THR A 16 2.62 2.48 5.80
CA THR A 16 2.21 2.38 7.21
C THR A 16 3.21 3.09 8.11
N HIS A 17 4.51 3.03 7.78
CA HIS A 17 5.58 3.67 8.54
C HIS A 17 5.50 3.39 10.04
N PHE A 18 5.25 2.14 10.42
CA PHE A 18 5.27 1.76 11.83
C PHE A 18 6.57 2.21 12.51
N TYR A 19 6.48 2.70 13.74
CA TYR A 19 7.61 3.22 14.52
C TYR A 19 8.34 4.43 13.91
N HIS A 20 7.69 5.15 12.97
CA HIS A 20 8.22 6.38 12.39
C HIS A 20 7.54 7.62 12.98
N ALA A 21 8.03 8.12 14.12
CA ALA A 21 7.42 9.27 14.80
C ALA A 21 7.31 10.52 13.92
N ASN A 22 8.33 10.78 13.09
CA ASN A 22 8.37 12.00 12.28
C ASN A 22 7.33 12.02 11.14
N ILE A 23 6.83 10.85 10.69
CA ILE A 23 5.81 10.80 9.64
C ILE A 23 4.52 11.48 10.05
N ILE A 24 4.22 11.52 11.36
CA ILE A 24 3.06 12.21 11.91
C ILE A 24 3.06 13.67 11.49
N ASN A 25 4.20 14.33 11.65
CA ASN A 25 4.34 15.74 11.28
C ASN A 25 4.48 15.93 9.77
N PHE A 26 5.25 15.06 9.10
CA PHE A 26 5.51 15.18 7.65
C PHE A 26 4.24 15.05 6.82
N CYS A 27 3.34 14.15 7.21
CA CYS A 27 2.09 13.89 6.50
C CYS A 27 0.86 14.47 7.20
N GLY A 28 1.03 15.21 8.31
CA GLY A 28 -0.08 15.78 9.08
C GLY A 28 -1.04 14.71 9.62
N ARG A 29 -0.51 13.54 10.03
CA ARG A 29 -1.34 12.44 10.55
C ARG A 29 -1.99 12.84 11.87
N PRO A 30 -3.26 12.49 12.11
CA PRO A 30 -4.02 12.94 13.28
C PRO A 30 -3.72 12.10 14.54
N PHE A 31 -2.45 11.80 14.79
CA PHE A 31 -2.02 10.97 15.93
C PHE A 31 -1.21 11.78 16.91
N LYS A 32 -1.45 11.54 18.20
CA LYS A 32 -0.76 12.22 19.30
C LYS A 32 0.75 11.85 19.37
N ASN A 33 1.05 10.59 19.10
CA ASN A 33 2.41 10.01 19.12
C ASN A 33 2.46 8.74 18.28
N VAL A 34 3.65 8.16 18.13
CA VAL A 34 3.89 6.98 17.31
C VAL A 34 3.24 5.72 17.89
N GLU A 35 3.11 5.61 19.19
CA GLU A 35 2.45 4.48 19.85
C GLU A 35 0.96 4.45 19.50
N VAL A 36 0.27 5.59 19.62
CA VAL A 36 -1.14 5.73 19.24
C VAL A 36 -1.31 5.47 17.75
N MET A 37 -0.40 5.97 16.91
CA MET A 37 -0.43 5.69 15.47
C MET A 37 -0.32 4.19 15.19
N ASN A 38 0.67 3.51 15.77
CA ASN A 38 0.88 2.08 15.58
C ASN A 38 -0.35 1.27 16.00
N GLU A 39 -0.90 1.54 17.20
CA GLU A 39 -2.08 0.82 17.71
C GLU A 39 -3.30 1.07 16.81
N THR A 40 -3.49 2.28 16.34
CA THR A 40 -4.61 2.60 15.43
C THR A 40 -4.46 1.89 14.08
N LEU A 41 -3.28 1.90 13.49
CA LEU A 41 -3.02 1.20 12.22
C LEU A 41 -3.26 -0.31 12.35
N ILE A 42 -2.81 -0.94 13.45
CA ILE A 42 -3.04 -2.36 13.71
C ILE A 42 -4.54 -2.65 13.88
N ALA A 43 -5.23 -1.84 14.68
CA ALA A 43 -6.66 -2.00 14.91
C ALA A 43 -7.47 -1.86 13.62
N ASN A 44 -7.18 -0.83 12.81
CA ASN A 44 -7.82 -0.61 11.52
C ASN A 44 -7.56 -1.76 10.55
N TRP A 45 -6.30 -2.21 10.45
CA TRP A 45 -5.93 -3.36 9.62
C TRP A 45 -6.74 -4.59 10.01
N ASN A 46 -6.72 -4.97 11.28
CA ASN A 46 -7.37 -6.18 11.77
C ASN A 46 -8.91 -6.08 11.79
N SER A 47 -9.47 -4.87 11.66
CA SER A 47 -10.92 -4.67 11.56
C SER A 47 -11.48 -5.06 10.19
N VAL A 48 -10.63 -5.10 9.15
CA VAL A 48 -11.05 -5.40 7.77
C VAL A 48 -10.38 -6.63 7.19
N VAL A 49 -9.20 -7.01 7.68
CA VAL A 49 -8.42 -8.16 7.20
C VAL A 49 -8.60 -9.34 8.15
N GLY A 50 -9.08 -10.46 7.63
CA GLY A 50 -9.17 -11.74 8.33
C GLY A 50 -7.87 -12.56 8.26
N PRO A 51 -7.78 -13.67 9.01
CA PRO A 51 -6.55 -14.47 9.10
C PRO A 51 -6.14 -15.16 7.77
N ASP A 52 -7.11 -15.45 6.91
CA ASP A 52 -6.89 -16.13 5.62
C ASP A 52 -6.84 -15.18 4.42
N ASP A 53 -7.02 -13.88 4.64
CA ASP A 53 -6.98 -12.89 3.60
C ASP A 53 -5.55 -12.61 3.13
N ILE A 54 -5.45 -12.03 1.94
CA ILE A 54 -4.19 -11.67 1.31
C ILE A 54 -4.04 -10.16 1.34
N VAL A 55 -2.90 -9.68 1.83
CA VAL A 55 -2.60 -8.24 1.85
C VAL A 55 -1.34 -7.97 1.06
N PHE A 56 -1.46 -7.13 0.04
CA PHE A 56 -0.32 -6.54 -0.64
C PHE A 56 0.05 -5.22 0.03
N HIS A 57 1.15 -5.21 0.74
CA HIS A 57 1.73 -3.99 1.31
C HIS A 57 2.76 -3.42 0.32
N LEU A 58 2.49 -2.23 -0.21
CA LEU A 58 3.28 -1.65 -1.28
C LEU A 58 4.46 -0.78 -0.79
N GLY A 59 5.06 -1.17 0.33
CA GLY A 59 6.32 -0.62 0.81
C GLY A 59 6.20 0.44 1.91
N ASP A 60 7.36 0.78 2.44
CA ASP A 60 7.52 1.67 3.58
C ASP A 60 6.72 1.18 4.82
N PHE A 61 7.00 -0.09 5.16
CA PHE A 61 6.28 -0.81 6.21
C PHE A 61 6.63 -0.31 7.61
N CYS A 62 7.90 -0.37 8.00
CA CYS A 62 8.30 -0.09 9.39
C CYS A 62 9.73 0.44 9.48
N LEU A 63 9.93 1.52 10.25
CA LEU A 63 11.25 2.11 10.51
C LEU A 63 11.92 1.60 11.80
N GLY A 64 11.23 0.76 12.56
CA GLY A 64 11.80 0.09 13.73
C GLY A 64 12.87 -0.95 13.36
N GLY A 65 13.53 -1.50 14.36
CA GLY A 65 14.45 -2.61 14.22
C GLY A 65 13.72 -3.97 14.16
N SER A 66 14.48 -5.07 14.34
CA SER A 66 13.94 -6.43 14.19
C SER A 66 12.86 -6.78 15.21
N ALA A 67 12.99 -6.25 16.43
CA ALA A 67 12.01 -6.47 17.48
C ALA A 67 10.66 -5.81 17.13
N GLU A 68 10.71 -4.58 16.63
CA GLU A 68 9.55 -3.80 16.20
C GLU A 68 8.88 -4.44 14.99
N TRP A 69 9.66 -4.85 13.98
CA TRP A 69 9.15 -5.59 12.81
C TRP A 69 8.43 -6.87 13.23
N THR A 70 9.07 -7.67 14.08
CA THR A 70 8.48 -8.91 14.60
C THR A 70 7.21 -8.64 15.39
N ASN A 71 7.23 -7.63 16.27
CA ASN A 71 6.06 -7.25 17.05
C ASN A 71 4.88 -6.88 16.15
N ILE A 72 5.06 -6.04 15.14
CA ILE A 72 4.00 -5.63 14.22
C ILE A 72 3.49 -6.84 13.42
N LEU A 73 4.39 -7.56 12.76
CA LEU A 73 4.02 -8.69 11.90
C LEU A 73 3.26 -9.80 12.66
N ASN A 74 3.57 -10.03 13.94
CA ASN A 74 2.87 -11.02 14.75
C ASN A 74 1.46 -10.58 15.17
N ARG A 75 1.14 -9.31 15.04
CA ARG A 75 -0.15 -8.73 15.44
C ARG A 75 -1.09 -8.47 14.27
N LEU A 76 -0.58 -8.47 13.04
CA LEU A 76 -1.37 -8.26 11.84
C LEU A 76 -2.00 -9.56 11.34
N ASN A 77 -3.26 -9.51 10.96
CA ASN A 77 -3.96 -10.59 10.29
C ASN A 77 -3.56 -10.69 8.80
N GLY A 78 -3.79 -11.87 8.23
CA GLY A 78 -3.65 -12.15 6.80
C GLY A 78 -2.25 -12.61 6.38
N LYS A 79 -2.16 -12.99 5.12
CA LYS A 79 -0.96 -13.42 4.41
C LYS A 79 -0.37 -12.21 3.69
N ILE A 80 0.77 -11.71 4.14
CA ILE A 80 1.32 -10.42 3.71
C ILE A 80 2.36 -10.63 2.62
N TYR A 81 2.13 -9.99 1.47
CA TYR A 81 3.08 -9.84 0.36
C TYR A 81 3.67 -8.43 0.42
N LEU A 82 5.00 -8.30 0.47
CA LEU A 82 5.65 -7.00 0.54
C LEU A 82 6.24 -6.61 -0.81
N ILE A 83 5.81 -5.48 -1.33
CA ILE A 83 6.55 -4.72 -2.35
C ILE A 83 7.49 -3.78 -1.61
N VAL A 84 8.77 -3.85 -1.93
CA VAL A 84 9.80 -3.13 -1.18
C VAL A 84 9.72 -1.63 -1.43
N GLY A 85 9.55 -0.86 -0.38
CA GLY A 85 9.69 0.60 -0.37
C GLY A 85 11.12 1.04 -0.09
N ASN A 86 11.39 2.34 -0.26
CA ASN A 86 12.74 2.88 -0.06
C ASN A 86 13.20 2.82 1.42
N HIS A 87 12.29 2.84 2.37
CA HIS A 87 12.60 2.70 3.79
C HIS A 87 12.76 1.25 4.27
N ASP A 88 12.30 0.26 3.50
CA ASP A 88 12.38 -1.16 3.87
C ASP A 88 13.76 -1.77 3.63
N ILE A 89 14.52 -1.25 2.67
CA ILE A 89 15.76 -1.85 2.16
C ILE A 89 16.76 -2.15 3.27
N LYS A 90 16.93 -1.22 4.21
CA LYS A 90 17.87 -1.38 5.32
C LYS A 90 17.52 -2.59 6.19
N ASN A 91 16.26 -2.72 6.57
CA ASN A 91 15.77 -3.77 7.45
C ASN A 91 15.78 -5.14 6.74
N LEU A 92 15.39 -5.18 5.47
CA LEU A 92 15.44 -6.40 4.66
C LEU A 92 16.87 -6.93 4.48
N ARG A 93 17.87 -6.05 4.30
CA ARG A 93 19.29 -6.45 4.28
C ARG A 93 19.76 -7.06 5.60
N GLN A 94 19.08 -6.79 6.72
CA GLN A 94 19.35 -7.37 8.02
C GLN A 94 18.58 -8.68 8.29
N GLY A 95 17.77 -9.15 7.35
CA GLY A 95 17.10 -10.44 7.42
C GLY A 95 15.70 -10.42 8.06
N TYR A 96 14.98 -9.30 8.06
CA TYR A 96 13.67 -9.17 8.73
C TYR A 96 12.50 -9.51 7.81
N TYR A 97 12.41 -10.78 7.36
CA TYR A 97 11.39 -11.19 6.37
C TYR A 97 10.60 -12.46 6.71
N SER A 98 10.74 -12.99 7.90
CA SER A 98 10.23 -14.33 8.22
C SER A 98 8.72 -14.52 8.21
N ARG A 99 7.93 -13.45 8.08
CA ARG A 99 6.46 -13.47 8.09
C ARG A 99 5.81 -13.00 6.79
N PHE A 100 6.60 -12.62 5.80
CA PHE A 100 6.05 -12.29 4.49
C PHE A 100 5.94 -13.55 3.63
N GLU A 101 4.81 -13.74 2.96
CA GLU A 101 4.60 -14.82 1.99
C GLU A 101 5.52 -14.64 0.77
N HIS A 102 5.74 -13.38 0.38
CA HIS A 102 6.62 -13.03 -0.71
C HIS A 102 7.13 -11.60 -0.56
N ILE A 103 8.36 -11.36 -1.04
CA ILE A 103 8.97 -10.03 -1.08
C ILE A 103 9.50 -9.78 -2.48
N ALA A 104 9.13 -8.65 -3.08
CA ALA A 104 9.56 -8.27 -4.41
C ALA A 104 9.70 -6.75 -4.55
N MET A 105 10.52 -6.28 -5.48
CA MET A 105 10.58 -4.85 -5.83
C MET A 105 9.35 -4.40 -6.61
N GLN A 106 8.71 -5.33 -7.32
CA GLN A 106 7.54 -5.12 -8.16
C GLN A 106 6.84 -6.45 -8.38
N MET A 107 5.51 -6.43 -8.50
CA MET A 107 4.74 -7.59 -8.93
C MET A 107 3.76 -7.22 -10.05
N HIS A 108 3.44 -8.21 -10.88
CA HIS A 108 2.31 -8.17 -11.81
C HIS A 108 1.40 -9.32 -11.44
N ILE A 109 0.19 -9.00 -11.02
CA ILE A 109 -0.80 -9.95 -10.52
C ILE A 109 -2.09 -9.88 -11.34
N GLU A 110 -2.95 -10.86 -11.16
CA GLU A 110 -4.31 -10.92 -11.68
C GLU A 110 -5.27 -11.20 -10.51
N VAL A 111 -6.23 -10.32 -10.31
CA VAL A 111 -7.29 -10.48 -9.31
C VAL A 111 -8.63 -10.44 -10.06
N ASP A 112 -9.41 -11.52 -10.02
CA ASP A 112 -10.68 -11.65 -10.76
C ASP A 112 -10.56 -11.22 -12.24
N MET A 113 -9.53 -11.72 -12.93
CA MET A 113 -9.15 -11.36 -14.31
C MET A 113 -8.64 -9.93 -14.51
N GLN A 114 -8.70 -9.05 -13.49
CA GLN A 114 -8.12 -7.73 -13.55
C GLN A 114 -6.59 -7.80 -13.40
N LYS A 115 -5.86 -7.29 -14.39
CA LYS A 115 -4.40 -7.20 -14.36
C LYS A 115 -3.96 -5.97 -13.58
N ILE A 116 -3.02 -6.15 -12.65
CA ILE A 116 -2.57 -5.09 -11.75
C ILE A 116 -1.04 -5.11 -11.63
N TYR A 117 -0.40 -3.99 -11.87
CA TYR A 117 0.98 -3.75 -11.47
C TYR A 117 1.02 -3.21 -10.04
N LEU A 118 1.86 -3.81 -9.21
CA LEU A 118 2.16 -3.38 -7.84
C LEU A 118 3.59 -2.88 -7.79
N ASN A 119 3.77 -1.63 -7.40
CA ASN A 119 5.07 -1.01 -7.19
C ASN A 119 4.96 0.05 -6.09
N HIS A 120 6.04 0.29 -5.36
CA HIS A 120 6.02 1.31 -4.33
C HIS A 120 5.81 2.71 -4.91
N CYS A 121 6.53 3.06 -5.97
CA CYS A 121 6.37 4.36 -6.63
C CYS A 121 5.38 4.30 -7.80
N PRO A 122 4.69 5.41 -8.13
CA PRO A 122 3.86 5.49 -9.32
C PRO A 122 4.70 5.43 -10.60
N PHE A 123 4.17 4.73 -11.62
CA PHE A 123 4.81 4.66 -12.93
C PHE A 123 4.38 5.82 -13.83
N LEU A 124 5.31 6.38 -14.58
CA LEU A 124 4.99 7.32 -15.65
C LEU A 124 4.33 6.61 -16.84
N CYS A 125 4.75 5.38 -17.12
CA CYS A 125 4.15 4.53 -18.15
C CYS A 125 4.32 3.05 -17.78
N TYR A 126 3.37 2.22 -18.21
CA TYR A 126 3.40 0.76 -17.99
C TYR A 126 2.59 0.02 -19.05
N GLY A 127 2.90 -1.29 -19.21
CA GLY A 127 2.25 -2.13 -20.23
C GLY A 127 0.76 -2.30 -19.94
N GLY A 128 -0.08 -1.99 -20.93
CA GLY A 128 -1.52 -2.14 -20.81
C GLY A 128 -2.25 -0.99 -20.12
N ALA A 129 -1.58 0.13 -19.80
CA ALA A 129 -2.22 1.31 -19.20
C ALA A 129 -3.44 1.82 -19.99
N TYR A 130 -3.38 1.69 -21.35
CA TYR A 130 -4.49 2.05 -22.27
C TYR A 130 -5.51 0.90 -22.49
N ARG A 131 -5.38 -0.23 -21.77
CA ARG A 131 -6.19 -1.43 -21.91
C ARG A 131 -6.64 -1.96 -20.56
N ASP A 132 -7.09 -1.07 -19.68
CA ASP A 132 -7.65 -1.39 -18.38
C ASP A 132 -6.71 -2.14 -17.40
N THR A 133 -5.39 -2.19 -17.66
CA THR A 133 -4.44 -2.67 -16.65
C THR A 133 -4.27 -1.60 -15.58
N TRP A 134 -4.41 -1.96 -14.32
CA TRP A 134 -4.23 -1.04 -13.21
C TRP A 134 -2.79 -0.98 -12.73
N GLN A 135 -2.43 0.12 -12.09
CA GLN A 135 -1.22 0.21 -11.28
C GLN A 135 -1.57 0.76 -9.91
N LEU A 136 -1.24 0.00 -8.86
CA LEU A 136 -1.37 0.43 -7.48
C LEU A 136 0.01 0.79 -6.93
N PHE A 137 0.06 1.86 -6.13
CA PHE A 137 1.30 2.44 -5.63
C PHE A 137 1.12 3.07 -4.23
N GLY A 138 2.21 3.56 -3.66
CA GLY A 138 2.30 4.36 -2.45
C GLY A 138 3.32 5.49 -2.62
N HIS A 139 4.19 5.71 -1.62
CA HIS A 139 5.34 6.61 -1.63
C HIS A 139 5.00 8.11 -1.61
N VAL A 140 4.03 8.55 -2.36
CA VAL A 140 3.72 9.97 -2.57
C VAL A 140 2.81 10.57 -1.52
N HIS A 141 2.25 9.75 -0.63
CA HIS A 141 1.37 10.16 0.47
C HIS A 141 0.28 11.13 0.01
N THR A 142 -0.54 10.74 -0.98
CA THR A 142 -1.58 11.60 -1.58
C THR A 142 -2.71 11.94 -0.62
N SER A 143 -2.43 12.72 0.41
CA SER A 143 -3.43 13.30 1.28
C SER A 143 -3.68 14.77 0.94
N LYS A 144 -4.77 15.35 1.44
CA LYS A 144 -5.09 16.78 1.26
C LYS A 144 -4.00 17.72 1.83
N GLN A 145 -3.18 17.22 2.75
CA GLN A 145 -2.08 17.96 3.39
C GLN A 145 -0.75 17.77 2.68
N ASN A 146 -0.68 16.87 1.69
CA ASN A 146 0.60 16.58 1.04
C ASN A 146 1.06 17.74 0.15
N THR A 147 2.17 18.34 0.55
CA THR A 147 2.92 19.37 -0.20
C THR A 147 4.25 18.83 -0.73
N GLY A 148 4.41 17.51 -0.76
CA GLY A 148 5.66 16.85 -1.17
C GLY A 148 6.08 17.20 -2.59
N ILE A 149 7.37 17.04 -2.88
CA ILE A 149 7.98 17.36 -4.18
C ILE A 149 7.34 16.57 -5.34
N ASP A 150 6.77 15.41 -5.06
CA ASP A 150 6.12 14.56 -6.07
C ASP A 150 4.64 14.90 -6.30
N ALA A 151 4.01 15.68 -5.41
CA ALA A 151 2.61 16.07 -5.54
C ALA A 151 2.25 16.69 -6.91
N PRO A 152 3.08 17.60 -7.49
CA PRO A 152 2.80 18.17 -8.82
C PRO A 152 2.80 17.13 -9.95
N ARG A 153 3.42 15.95 -9.76
CA ARG A 153 3.48 14.90 -10.79
C ARG A 153 2.24 14.01 -10.84
N LEU A 154 1.42 14.04 -9.79
CA LEU A 154 0.23 13.20 -9.68
C LEU A 154 -0.81 13.49 -10.77
N HIS A 155 -0.85 14.70 -11.33
CA HIS A 155 -1.72 15.03 -12.46
C HIS A 155 -1.36 14.31 -13.78
N MET A 156 -0.18 13.69 -13.85
CA MET A 156 0.27 12.92 -15.02
C MET A 156 -0.17 11.45 -14.97
N LEU A 157 -0.77 11.02 -13.86
CA LEU A 157 -1.17 9.63 -13.67
C LEU A 157 -2.37 9.28 -14.56
N PHE A 158 -2.39 8.03 -15.03
CA PHE A 158 -3.56 7.47 -15.71
C PHE A 158 -4.72 7.28 -14.72
N PRO A 159 -5.98 7.38 -15.17
CA PRO A 159 -7.14 7.14 -14.31
C PRO A 159 -7.22 5.69 -13.79
N THR A 160 -6.39 4.78 -14.33
CA THR A 160 -6.22 3.40 -13.88
C THR A 160 -5.12 3.23 -12.82
N GLN A 161 -4.58 4.33 -12.29
CA GLN A 161 -3.59 4.31 -11.21
C GLN A 161 -4.23 4.78 -9.90
N TYR A 162 -3.87 4.14 -8.78
CA TYR A 162 -4.41 4.49 -7.47
C TYR A 162 -3.38 4.35 -6.36
N ASP A 163 -3.30 5.38 -5.49
CA ASP A 163 -2.49 5.38 -4.27
C ASP A 163 -3.23 4.64 -3.15
N VAL A 164 -2.69 3.48 -2.77
CA VAL A 164 -3.23 2.65 -1.67
C VAL A 164 -2.61 2.98 -0.31
N GLY A 165 -1.81 4.04 -0.25
CA GLY A 165 -1.18 4.50 0.99
C GLY A 165 -2.21 4.82 2.07
N VAL A 166 -1.85 4.58 3.32
CA VAL A 166 -2.73 4.75 4.47
C VAL A 166 -3.22 6.19 4.63
N ASP A 167 -2.41 7.18 4.24
CA ASP A 167 -2.76 8.60 4.32
C ASP A 167 -3.93 8.98 3.41
N ASN A 168 -4.11 8.25 2.30
CA ASN A 168 -5.21 8.41 1.35
C ASN A 168 -6.45 7.56 1.69
N ASN A 169 -6.31 6.58 2.59
CA ASN A 169 -7.30 5.54 2.84
C ASN A 169 -7.72 5.42 4.31
N ASN A 170 -7.84 6.54 5.03
CA ASN A 170 -8.26 6.59 6.42
C ASN A 170 -7.49 5.63 7.34
N PHE A 171 -6.20 5.45 7.10
CA PHE A 171 -5.31 4.58 7.86
C PHE A 171 -5.77 3.11 7.92
N THR A 172 -6.44 2.63 6.86
CA THR A 172 -7.06 1.30 6.78
C THR A 172 -6.71 0.65 5.43
N PRO A 173 -6.37 -0.65 5.37
CA PRO A 173 -6.23 -1.36 4.11
C PRO A 173 -7.51 -1.31 3.27
N VAL A 174 -7.37 -1.18 1.95
CA VAL A 174 -8.49 -1.13 1.01
C VAL A 174 -8.68 -2.47 0.33
N SER A 175 -9.93 -2.94 0.23
CA SER A 175 -10.25 -4.18 -0.49
C SER A 175 -10.15 -3.99 -2.00
N PHE A 176 -9.98 -5.10 -2.74
CA PHE A 176 -10.01 -5.09 -4.20
C PHE A 176 -11.29 -4.43 -4.74
N GLU A 177 -12.44 -4.73 -4.16
CA GLU A 177 -13.72 -4.14 -4.57
C GLU A 177 -13.80 -2.61 -4.33
N GLN A 178 -13.18 -2.12 -3.25
CA GLN A 178 -13.08 -0.67 -3.02
C GLN A 178 -12.19 0.00 -4.08
N VAL A 179 -11.02 -0.59 -4.37
CA VAL A 179 -10.10 -0.10 -5.42
C VAL A 179 -10.80 -0.08 -6.78
N LYS A 180 -11.53 -1.15 -7.12
CA LYS A 180 -12.30 -1.25 -8.37
C LYS A 180 -13.27 -0.09 -8.54
N ARG A 181 -14.10 0.16 -7.52
CA ARG A 181 -15.08 1.27 -7.56
C ARG A 181 -14.41 2.65 -7.69
N ILE A 182 -13.22 2.81 -7.07
CA ILE A 182 -12.48 4.07 -7.16
C ILE A 182 -11.95 4.27 -8.57
N ILE A 183 -11.30 3.27 -9.15
CA ILE A 183 -10.74 3.33 -10.50
C ILE A 183 -11.84 3.49 -11.55
N GLU A 184 -12.95 2.76 -11.46
CA GLU A 184 -14.10 2.92 -12.34
C GLU A 184 -14.59 4.37 -12.35
N ARG A 185 -14.72 5.00 -11.17
CA ARG A 185 -15.09 6.40 -11.04
C ARG A 185 -14.06 7.36 -11.65
N GLN A 186 -12.76 7.11 -11.45
CA GLN A 186 -11.68 7.91 -12.06
C GLN A 186 -11.75 7.84 -13.59
N VAL A 187 -11.96 6.65 -14.14
CA VAL A 187 -12.08 6.43 -15.59
C VAL A 187 -13.32 7.13 -16.17
N GLU A 188 -14.45 7.09 -15.46
CA GLU A 188 -15.66 7.82 -15.89
C GLU A 188 -15.46 9.34 -15.90
N GLN A 189 -14.79 9.87 -14.88
CA GLN A 189 -14.49 11.29 -14.77
C GLN A 189 -13.51 11.78 -15.85
N SER A 190 -12.57 10.94 -16.27
CA SER A 190 -11.58 11.28 -17.31
C SER A 190 -12.16 11.34 -18.73
N LYS A 191 -13.38 10.84 -18.93
CA LYS A 191 -14.08 10.87 -20.23
C LYS A 191 -14.90 12.15 -20.45
N LYS A 192 -15.03 12.97 -19.42
CA LYS A 192 -15.75 14.26 -19.43
C LYS A 192 -14.80 15.41 -19.73
#